data_463d6eff318f8c6f6ceffa34b7dc0924
#
_entry.id   463d6eff318f8c6f6ceffa34b7dc0924
#
_cell.length_a   1.000
_cell.length_b   1.000
_cell.length_c   1.000
_cell.angle_alpha   90.00
_cell.angle_beta   90.00
_cell.angle_gamma   90.00
#
_symmetry.space_group_name_H-M   'P 1'
#
loop_
_entity.id
_entity.type
_entity.pdbx_description
1 polymer ?
#
loop_
_entity_poly.entity_id
_entity_poly.type
_entity_poly.pdbx_seq_one_letter_code
_entity_poly.pdbx_strand_id
1 'polypeptide(L)'
;LSLIKPMSKQPQQSLTLRSPAKLNLFLHIVGQRPDGYHLLQSVFQLIDWTDTVHLKRIPENEVRRINPIPDVSPEQDLVVRAAKLVKDFCKIDLGVEIDLKKEIPMGAGLGGGSSDAASTLIGLNTLWNLDLDKKTLSNLGLKLGADVPFFIFGQNAFVEGIGEQIQEISLENRDFLVIFPNRAIPTVSIFHDPELTRDHAPITIDGFLASPLSNQINDCQAVAMRICPEVKQALDWVSQALPGSAPRMSGSGSSVFAVLDPKTDSVKLENLLQSLPKGWIGRVVRGLNKNPAYNLISSD
;
A
#
# COMPACT_ATOMS: atom_id res chain seq x y z
N LEU A 1 13.54 -49.61 12.17
CA LEU A 1 12.80 -48.43 11.63
C LEU A 1 13.40 -47.18 12.24
N SER A 2 14.34 -46.56 11.49
CA SER A 2 15.01 -45.32 11.87
C SER A 2 14.02 -44.17 11.68
N LEU A 3 13.62 -43.53 12.77
CA LEU A 3 12.88 -42.28 12.78
C LEU A 3 13.83 -41.16 12.28
N ILE A 4 13.67 -40.76 11.04
CA ILE A 4 14.32 -39.55 10.52
C ILE A 4 13.64 -38.39 11.27
N LYS A 5 14.35 -37.79 12.25
CA LYS A 5 13.97 -36.49 12.83
C LYS A 5 13.94 -35.46 11.69
N PRO A 6 12.88 -34.64 11.55
CA PRO A 6 12.94 -33.55 10.60
C PRO A 6 14.13 -32.65 10.98
N MET A 7 14.98 -32.37 9.98
CA MET A 7 16.07 -31.40 10.14
C MET A 7 15.45 -30.08 10.60
N SER A 8 15.79 -29.67 11.81
CA SER A 8 15.47 -28.33 12.30
C SER A 8 16.13 -27.33 11.34
N LYS A 9 15.35 -26.57 10.57
CA LYS A 9 15.89 -25.46 9.80
C LYS A 9 16.64 -24.58 10.79
N GLN A 10 17.90 -24.29 10.49
CA GLN A 10 18.66 -23.32 11.29
C GLN A 10 17.85 -21.99 11.30
N PRO A 11 17.77 -21.33 12.45
CA PRO A 11 17.02 -20.08 12.55
C PRO A 11 17.61 -19.07 11.55
N GLN A 12 16.75 -18.57 10.69
CA GLN A 12 17.10 -17.59 9.67
C GLN A 12 17.69 -16.35 10.36
N GLN A 13 18.82 -15.84 9.88
CA GLN A 13 19.52 -14.71 10.51
C GLN A 13 19.03 -13.37 9.93
N SER A 14 18.63 -13.36 8.66
CA SER A 14 18.12 -12.16 8.02
C SER A 14 17.08 -12.50 6.93
N LEU A 15 16.26 -11.52 6.60
CA LEU A 15 15.22 -11.59 5.57
C LEU A 15 15.17 -10.30 4.80
N THR A 16 14.92 -10.40 3.49
CA THR A 16 14.61 -9.26 2.64
C THR A 16 13.23 -9.43 2.04
N LEU A 17 12.38 -8.42 2.21
CA LEU A 17 11.01 -8.41 1.74
C LEU A 17 10.77 -7.23 0.79
N ARG A 18 9.98 -7.46 -0.26
CA ARG A 18 9.50 -6.40 -1.14
C ARG A 18 8.11 -5.98 -0.67
N SER A 19 7.96 -4.69 -0.34
CA SER A 19 6.73 -4.08 0.17
C SER A 19 6.03 -3.34 -0.97
N PRO A 20 4.99 -3.91 -1.60
CA PRO A 20 4.35 -3.34 -2.79
C PRO A 20 3.48 -2.14 -2.43
N ALA A 21 3.32 -1.20 -3.35
CA ALA A 21 2.27 -0.19 -3.31
C ALA A 21 0.90 -0.78 -3.66
N LYS A 22 -0.14 0.03 -3.50
CA LYS A 22 -1.50 -0.25 -3.98
C LYS A 22 -2.09 0.93 -4.73
N LEU A 23 -3.08 0.64 -5.57
CA LEU A 23 -4.00 1.62 -6.13
C LEU A 23 -5.41 1.38 -5.57
N ASN A 24 -6.16 2.46 -5.36
CA ASN A 24 -7.60 2.39 -5.23
C ASN A 24 -8.21 2.51 -6.63
N LEU A 25 -8.73 1.43 -7.20
CA LEU A 25 -9.31 1.49 -8.53
C LEU A 25 -10.58 2.35 -8.56
N PHE A 26 -11.27 2.47 -7.45
CA PHE A 26 -12.26 3.48 -7.09
C PHE A 26 -12.22 3.71 -5.58
N LEU A 27 -12.85 4.75 -5.08
CA LEU A 27 -13.05 4.98 -3.66
C LEU A 27 -14.37 5.71 -3.45
N HIS A 28 -15.37 5.01 -2.94
CA HIS A 28 -16.67 5.55 -2.59
C HIS A 28 -16.76 5.73 -1.08
N ILE A 29 -17.29 6.86 -0.64
CA ILE A 29 -17.65 7.10 0.76
C ILE A 29 -19.14 6.86 0.88
N VAL A 30 -19.51 5.72 1.47
CA VAL A 30 -20.89 5.22 1.53
C VAL A 30 -21.60 5.57 2.83
N GLY A 31 -20.92 6.28 3.74
CA GLY A 31 -21.51 6.70 5.01
C GLY A 31 -20.46 7.20 6.01
N GLN A 32 -20.94 7.58 7.18
CA GLN A 32 -20.10 7.95 8.32
C GLN A 32 -20.65 7.34 9.60
N ARG A 33 -19.76 6.77 10.42
CA ARG A 33 -20.11 6.21 11.73
C ARG A 33 -20.28 7.30 12.78
N PRO A 34 -21.02 7.05 13.87
CA PRO A 34 -21.19 8.01 14.99
C PRO A 34 -19.86 8.42 15.64
N ASP A 35 -18.80 7.58 15.57
CA ASP A 35 -17.47 7.88 16.09
C ASP A 35 -16.62 8.73 15.11
N GLY A 36 -17.21 9.15 13.98
CA GLY A 36 -16.59 10.02 12.98
C GLY A 36 -15.81 9.30 11.87
N TYR A 37 -15.62 7.99 11.97
CA TYR A 37 -15.00 7.22 10.88
C TYR A 37 -15.92 7.12 9.66
N HIS A 38 -15.33 7.27 8.48
CA HIS A 38 -16.07 7.12 7.21
C HIS A 38 -16.14 5.64 6.80
N LEU A 39 -17.31 5.24 6.35
CA LEU A 39 -17.52 3.94 5.71
C LEU A 39 -17.18 4.10 4.23
N LEU A 40 -16.36 3.22 3.72
CA LEU A 40 -15.90 3.26 2.34
C LEU A 40 -16.14 1.93 1.62
N GLN A 41 -16.19 2.02 0.30
CA GLN A 41 -16.01 0.89 -0.61
C GLN A 41 -14.90 1.21 -1.59
N SER A 42 -14.04 0.23 -1.87
CA SER A 42 -12.94 0.37 -2.82
C SER A 42 -12.52 -0.99 -3.38
N VAL A 43 -11.82 -0.99 -4.50
CA VAL A 43 -11.00 -2.12 -4.92
C VAL A 43 -9.53 -1.73 -4.77
N PHE A 44 -8.81 -2.50 -3.97
CA PHE A 44 -7.37 -2.34 -3.79
C PHE A 44 -6.62 -3.30 -4.73
N GLN A 45 -5.82 -2.71 -5.61
CA GLN A 45 -4.94 -3.40 -6.55
C GLN A 45 -3.50 -3.25 -6.10
N LEU A 46 -2.82 -4.36 -5.82
CA LEU A 46 -1.37 -4.37 -5.62
C LEU A 46 -0.64 -4.02 -6.91
N ILE A 47 0.45 -3.27 -6.82
CA ILE A 47 1.31 -2.91 -7.97
C ILE A 47 2.79 -3.15 -7.66
N ASP A 48 3.61 -3.35 -8.70
CA ASP A 48 5.02 -3.71 -8.58
C ASP A 48 5.97 -2.54 -8.27
N TRP A 49 5.44 -1.38 -7.85
CA TRP A 49 6.23 -0.33 -7.21
C TRP A 49 6.45 -0.71 -5.75
N THR A 50 7.68 -1.05 -5.40
CA THR A 50 7.97 -1.66 -4.10
C THR A 50 9.05 -0.92 -3.34
N ASP A 51 8.86 -0.78 -2.03
CA ASP A 51 9.94 -0.55 -1.08
C ASP A 51 10.65 -1.88 -0.76
N THR A 52 11.78 -1.83 -0.08
CA THR A 52 12.50 -3.01 0.38
C THR A 52 12.73 -2.92 1.88
N VAL A 53 12.24 -3.91 2.63
CA VAL A 53 12.48 -4.07 4.07
C VAL A 53 13.47 -5.19 4.27
N HIS A 54 14.63 -4.87 4.84
CA HIS A 54 15.61 -5.86 5.28
C HIS A 54 15.58 -5.96 6.80
N LEU A 55 15.41 -7.17 7.32
CA LEU A 55 15.33 -7.50 8.75
C LEU A 55 16.49 -8.43 9.10
N LYS A 56 17.27 -8.08 10.13
CA LYS A 56 18.37 -8.88 10.62
C LYS A 56 18.25 -9.08 12.12
N ARG A 57 18.32 -10.32 12.59
CA ARG A 57 18.37 -10.61 14.02
C ARG A 57 19.64 -10.01 14.63
N ILE A 58 19.48 -9.44 15.81
CA ILE A 58 20.60 -8.98 16.63
C ILE A 58 20.48 -9.58 18.04
N PRO A 59 21.61 -9.79 18.74
CA PRO A 59 21.61 -10.38 20.09
C PRO A 59 21.01 -9.45 21.15
N GLU A 60 21.10 -8.14 20.94
CA GLU A 60 20.55 -7.13 21.83
C GLU A 60 19.01 -7.15 21.79
N ASN A 61 18.36 -7.01 22.94
CA ASN A 61 16.90 -6.92 23.04
C ASN A 61 16.38 -5.53 22.63
N GLU A 62 16.63 -5.13 21.38
CA GLU A 62 16.20 -3.82 20.87
C GLU A 62 15.66 -3.87 19.45
N VAL A 63 14.93 -2.83 19.06
CA VAL A 63 14.54 -2.55 17.68
C VAL A 63 15.38 -1.39 17.17
N ARG A 64 16.32 -1.68 16.28
CA ARG A 64 17.27 -0.71 15.73
C ARG A 64 16.94 -0.39 14.28
N ARG A 65 16.71 0.88 14.00
CA ARG A 65 16.54 1.41 12.66
C ARG A 65 17.86 1.97 12.16
N ILE A 66 18.48 1.36 11.13
CA ILE A 66 19.84 1.75 10.70
C ILE A 66 19.88 2.94 9.75
N ASN A 67 18.78 3.18 8.99
CA ASN A 67 18.66 4.31 8.07
C ASN A 67 17.31 5.02 8.30
N PRO A 68 17.17 5.79 9.39
CA PRO A 68 15.92 6.47 9.73
C PRO A 68 15.48 7.43 8.62
N ILE A 69 14.17 7.55 8.44
CA ILE A 69 13.59 8.51 7.50
C ILE A 69 13.75 9.91 8.09
N PRO A 70 14.28 10.89 7.35
CA PRO A 70 14.36 12.28 7.83
C PRO A 70 12.98 12.77 8.30
N ASP A 71 12.97 13.53 9.37
CA ASP A 71 11.78 14.15 9.98
C ASP A 71 10.70 13.15 10.49
N VAL A 72 11.02 11.84 10.56
CA VAL A 72 10.16 10.82 11.15
C VAL A 72 10.78 10.28 12.42
N SER A 73 10.15 10.54 13.57
CA SER A 73 10.62 10.00 14.84
C SER A 73 10.40 8.47 14.91
N PRO A 74 11.15 7.72 15.74
CA PRO A 74 10.95 6.28 15.92
C PRO A 74 9.53 5.90 16.36
N GLU A 75 8.84 6.79 17.08
CA GLU A 75 7.45 6.61 17.53
C GLU A 75 6.44 6.77 16.39
N GLN A 76 6.83 7.45 15.33
CA GLN A 76 6.03 7.65 14.11
C GLN A 76 6.40 6.65 13.01
N ASP A 77 7.61 6.09 13.02
CA ASP A 77 8.07 5.14 12.03
C ASP A 77 7.31 3.82 12.14
N LEU A 78 6.50 3.50 11.13
CA LEU A 78 5.59 2.36 11.13
C LEU A 78 6.33 1.01 11.19
N VAL A 79 7.54 0.88 10.64
CA VAL A 79 8.31 -0.37 10.73
C VAL A 79 8.85 -0.59 12.15
N VAL A 80 9.26 0.48 12.83
CA VAL A 80 9.69 0.43 14.24
C VAL A 80 8.49 0.10 15.13
N ARG A 81 7.35 0.75 14.91
CA ARG A 81 6.10 0.49 15.64
C ARG A 81 5.63 -0.95 15.44
N ALA A 82 5.70 -1.46 14.21
CA ALA A 82 5.34 -2.84 13.89
C ALA A 82 6.21 -3.85 14.66
N ALA A 83 7.52 -3.63 14.68
CA ALA A 83 8.45 -4.49 15.40
C ALA A 83 8.21 -4.46 16.92
N LYS A 84 8.06 -3.27 17.51
CA LYS A 84 7.74 -3.12 18.94
C LYS A 84 6.40 -3.81 19.28
N LEU A 85 5.37 -3.60 18.45
CA LEU A 85 4.05 -4.17 18.67
C LEU A 85 4.06 -5.71 18.70
N VAL A 86 4.80 -6.34 17.80
CA VAL A 86 4.94 -7.81 17.78
C VAL A 86 5.73 -8.30 18.99
N LYS A 87 6.82 -7.62 19.36
CA LYS A 87 7.59 -7.96 20.58
C LYS A 87 6.71 -7.93 21.83
N ASP A 88 5.97 -6.85 22.00
CA ASP A 88 5.09 -6.65 23.17
C ASP A 88 3.96 -7.69 23.20
N PHE A 89 3.37 -7.99 22.05
CA PHE A 89 2.30 -8.98 21.93
C PHE A 89 2.78 -10.39 22.27
N CYS A 90 3.95 -10.80 21.75
CA CYS A 90 4.52 -12.13 21.97
C CYS A 90 5.34 -12.23 23.27
N LYS A 91 5.60 -11.10 23.97
CA LYS A 91 6.41 -11.01 25.18
C LYS A 91 7.79 -11.66 25.00
N ILE A 92 8.49 -11.28 23.92
CA ILE A 92 9.78 -11.86 23.54
C ILE A 92 10.92 -10.86 23.68
N ASP A 93 12.10 -11.37 24.06
CA ASP A 93 13.34 -10.62 24.24
C ASP A 93 14.30 -10.81 23.06
N LEU A 94 13.75 -10.70 21.83
CA LEU A 94 14.53 -10.80 20.60
C LEU A 94 14.72 -9.43 19.97
N GLY A 95 15.91 -9.17 19.42
CA GLY A 95 16.21 -7.94 18.73
C GLY A 95 16.20 -8.05 17.23
N VAL A 96 16.02 -6.90 16.59
CA VAL A 96 16.04 -6.76 15.14
C VAL A 96 16.66 -5.44 14.71
N GLU A 97 17.51 -5.51 13.71
CA GLU A 97 17.99 -4.38 12.94
C GLU A 97 17.13 -4.28 11.66
N ILE A 98 16.62 -3.08 11.37
CA ILE A 98 15.72 -2.81 10.26
C ILE A 98 16.39 -1.82 9.31
N ASP A 99 16.57 -2.23 8.06
CA ASP A 99 16.94 -1.36 6.94
C ASP A 99 15.74 -1.25 5.99
N LEU A 100 15.32 -0.03 5.68
CA LEU A 100 14.19 0.23 4.78
C LEU A 100 14.63 1.14 3.64
N LYS A 101 14.66 0.61 2.43
CA LYS A 101 14.86 1.40 1.22
C LYS A 101 13.51 1.86 0.68
N LYS A 102 13.24 3.16 0.79
CA LYS A 102 12.02 3.81 0.27
C LYS A 102 12.17 4.14 -1.21
N GLU A 103 11.26 3.59 -2.03
CA GLU A 103 11.07 3.95 -3.43
C GLU A 103 9.65 4.50 -3.69
N ILE A 104 8.66 4.04 -2.89
CA ILE A 104 7.29 4.53 -2.96
C ILE A 104 7.25 5.93 -2.29
N PRO A 105 6.77 6.97 -2.98
CA PRO A 105 6.66 8.31 -2.41
C PRO A 105 5.79 8.33 -1.16
N MET A 106 6.21 9.08 -0.15
CA MET A 106 5.47 9.21 1.11
C MET A 106 4.28 10.17 0.95
N GLY A 107 3.17 9.85 1.62
CA GLY A 107 1.95 10.69 1.58
C GLY A 107 1.32 10.77 0.18
N ALA A 108 1.54 9.77 -0.66
CA ALA A 108 1.15 9.74 -2.06
C ALA A 108 -0.20 9.03 -2.35
N GLY A 109 -0.90 8.51 -1.33
CA GLY A 109 -2.12 7.71 -1.53
C GLY A 109 -1.87 6.27 -2.02
N LEU A 110 -0.60 5.81 -2.02
CA LEU A 110 -0.16 4.50 -2.53
C LEU A 110 0.03 3.43 -1.46
N GLY A 111 -0.19 3.74 -0.18
CA GLY A 111 -0.15 2.80 0.93
C GLY A 111 1.26 2.32 1.33
N GLY A 112 2.35 2.97 0.88
CA GLY A 112 3.72 2.51 1.08
C GLY A 112 4.08 2.25 2.55
N GLY A 113 3.81 3.19 3.45
CA GLY A 113 4.11 3.01 4.88
C GLY A 113 3.33 1.86 5.52
N SER A 114 2.07 1.66 5.13
CA SER A 114 1.26 0.52 5.59
C SER A 114 1.78 -0.81 5.04
N SER A 115 2.28 -0.81 3.81
CA SER A 115 2.94 -1.97 3.20
C SER A 115 4.24 -2.34 3.92
N ASP A 116 5.06 -1.34 4.28
CA ASP A 116 6.29 -1.55 5.04
C ASP A 116 6.01 -2.14 6.42
N ALA A 117 5.00 -1.62 7.11
CA ALA A 117 4.55 -2.16 8.40
C ALA A 117 4.07 -3.62 8.27
N ALA A 118 3.24 -3.91 7.26
CA ALA A 118 2.78 -5.28 6.99
C ALA A 118 3.94 -6.23 6.68
N SER A 119 4.88 -5.81 5.82
CA SER A 119 6.07 -6.58 5.50
C SER A 119 6.95 -6.82 6.73
N THR A 120 7.05 -5.83 7.61
CA THR A 120 7.77 -5.99 8.89
C THR A 120 7.08 -7.03 9.79
N LEU A 121 5.75 -6.99 9.94
CA LEU A 121 5.00 -7.99 10.72
C LEU A 121 5.17 -9.41 10.13
N ILE A 122 5.03 -9.56 8.80
CA ILE A 122 5.19 -10.84 8.09
C ILE A 122 6.63 -11.36 8.26
N GLY A 123 7.62 -10.49 8.04
CA GLY A 123 9.03 -10.84 8.14
C GLY A 123 9.45 -11.25 9.54
N LEU A 124 9.02 -10.51 10.57
CA LEU A 124 9.34 -10.84 11.96
C LEU A 124 8.63 -12.11 12.43
N ASN A 125 7.40 -12.36 11.96
CA ASN A 125 6.72 -13.62 12.23
C ASN A 125 7.58 -14.83 11.77
N THR A 126 8.20 -14.71 10.60
CA THR A 126 9.10 -15.75 10.06
C THR A 126 10.47 -15.72 10.76
N LEU A 127 11.10 -14.55 10.85
CA LEU A 127 12.46 -14.39 11.39
C LEU A 127 12.59 -14.86 12.85
N TRP A 128 11.55 -14.62 13.63
CA TRP A 128 11.50 -14.98 15.05
C TRP A 128 10.77 -16.30 15.32
N ASN A 129 10.26 -16.99 14.28
CA ASN A 129 9.48 -18.24 14.38
C ASN A 129 8.29 -18.11 15.35
N LEU A 130 7.45 -17.08 15.17
CA LEU A 130 6.35 -16.78 16.09
C LEU A 130 5.09 -17.60 15.83
N ASP A 131 4.97 -18.15 14.63
CA ASP A 131 3.82 -18.97 14.18
C ASP A 131 2.46 -18.27 14.35
N LEU A 132 2.44 -16.95 14.17
CA LEU A 132 1.21 -16.17 14.21
C LEU A 132 0.43 -16.38 12.91
N ASP A 133 -0.87 -16.63 13.02
CA ASP A 133 -1.76 -16.73 11.87
C ASP A 133 -2.04 -15.35 11.22
N LYS A 134 -2.55 -15.36 9.99
CA LYS A 134 -2.88 -14.13 9.25
C LYS A 134 -3.88 -13.24 9.99
N LYS A 135 -4.83 -13.84 10.71
CA LYS A 135 -5.85 -13.10 11.46
C LYS A 135 -5.22 -12.31 12.60
N THR A 136 -4.33 -12.93 13.35
CA THR A 136 -3.57 -12.27 14.43
C THR A 136 -2.70 -11.15 13.88
N LEU A 137 -1.95 -11.40 12.79
CA LEU A 137 -1.14 -10.37 12.13
C LEU A 137 -2.01 -9.20 11.64
N SER A 138 -3.18 -9.47 11.03
CA SER A 138 -4.12 -8.43 10.59
C SER A 138 -4.65 -7.60 11.75
N ASN A 139 -4.98 -8.21 12.88
CA ASN A 139 -5.42 -7.51 14.09
C ASN A 139 -4.32 -6.60 14.67
N LEU A 140 -3.07 -7.06 14.64
CA LEU A 140 -1.92 -6.22 15.00
C LEU A 140 -1.74 -5.09 13.98
N GLY A 141 -1.84 -5.41 12.69
CA GLY A 141 -1.72 -4.45 11.60
C GLY A 141 -2.74 -3.32 11.67
N LEU A 142 -3.99 -3.63 12.03
CA LEU A 142 -5.06 -2.63 12.17
C LEU A 142 -4.73 -1.55 13.22
N LYS A 143 -3.96 -1.89 14.27
CA LYS A 143 -3.48 -0.92 15.28
C LYS A 143 -2.43 0.06 14.73
N LEU A 144 -1.80 -0.28 13.60
CA LEU A 144 -0.80 0.55 12.94
C LEU A 144 -1.41 1.45 11.86
N GLY A 145 -2.45 0.96 11.16
CA GLY A 145 -3.15 1.70 10.12
C GLY A 145 -4.20 0.85 9.40
N ALA A 146 -5.22 1.51 8.85
CA ALA A 146 -6.37 0.87 8.21
C ALA A 146 -5.99 0.03 6.96
N ASP A 147 -4.95 0.45 6.20
CA ASP A 147 -4.50 -0.27 5.01
C ASP A 147 -3.56 -1.46 5.33
N VAL A 148 -3.02 -1.56 6.56
CA VAL A 148 -2.05 -2.64 6.91
C VAL A 148 -2.66 -4.04 6.77
N PRO A 149 -3.91 -4.30 7.21
CA PRO A 149 -4.56 -5.59 7.02
C PRO A 149 -4.64 -6.04 5.56
N PHE A 150 -4.85 -5.13 4.61
CA PHE A 150 -4.87 -5.45 3.18
C PHE A 150 -3.53 -6.04 2.70
N PHE A 151 -2.41 -5.42 3.09
CA PHE A 151 -1.09 -5.94 2.71
C PHE A 151 -0.76 -7.28 3.39
N ILE A 152 -1.27 -7.52 4.60
CA ILE A 152 -1.19 -8.82 5.29
C ILE A 152 -2.10 -9.85 4.61
N PHE A 153 -3.30 -9.47 4.17
CA PHE A 153 -4.17 -10.32 3.37
C PHE A 153 -3.44 -10.81 2.11
N GLY A 154 -2.73 -9.91 1.44
CA GLY A 154 -1.73 -10.23 0.44
C GLY A 154 -2.27 -10.55 -0.95
N GLN A 155 -3.51 -10.19 -1.25
CA GLN A 155 -4.16 -10.35 -2.55
C GLN A 155 -5.00 -9.11 -2.87
N ASN A 156 -5.36 -8.93 -4.15
CA ASN A 156 -6.29 -7.87 -4.55
C ASN A 156 -7.65 -8.08 -3.87
N ALA A 157 -8.28 -7.00 -3.47
CA ALA A 157 -9.48 -7.11 -2.66
C ALA A 157 -10.51 -6.03 -2.94
N PHE A 158 -11.77 -6.40 -2.82
CA PHE A 158 -12.87 -5.50 -2.56
C PHE A 158 -12.88 -5.21 -1.06
N VAL A 159 -12.87 -3.94 -0.71
CA VAL A 159 -12.66 -3.47 0.66
C VAL A 159 -13.83 -2.61 1.09
N GLU A 160 -14.35 -2.88 2.30
CA GLU A 160 -15.48 -2.18 2.90
C GLU A 160 -15.19 -1.78 4.36
N GLY A 161 -16.18 -1.18 5.00
CA GLY A 161 -16.04 -0.70 6.37
C GLY A 161 -15.15 0.55 6.43
N ILE A 162 -14.23 0.59 7.40
CA ILE A 162 -13.19 1.63 7.45
C ILE A 162 -11.89 1.20 6.71
N GLY A 163 -11.94 0.06 5.98
CA GLY A 163 -10.82 -0.57 5.29
C GLY A 163 -10.47 -1.98 5.79
N GLU A 164 -11.20 -2.47 6.81
CA GLU A 164 -10.92 -3.75 7.48
C GLU A 164 -11.71 -4.94 6.95
N GLN A 165 -12.82 -4.70 6.24
CA GLN A 165 -13.61 -5.78 5.63
C GLN A 165 -13.04 -6.06 4.24
N ILE A 166 -12.32 -7.16 4.12
CA ILE A 166 -11.51 -7.49 2.95
C ILE A 166 -12.04 -8.77 2.33
N GLN A 167 -12.47 -8.69 1.08
CA GLN A 167 -12.89 -9.84 0.29
C GLN A 167 -12.01 -9.95 -0.96
N GLU A 168 -11.43 -11.15 -1.18
CA GLU A 168 -10.61 -11.41 -2.37
C GLU A 168 -11.36 -11.13 -3.66
N ILE A 169 -10.68 -10.51 -4.61
CA ILE A 169 -11.18 -10.29 -5.97
C ILE A 169 -10.09 -10.62 -6.99
N SER A 170 -10.48 -11.33 -8.04
CA SER A 170 -9.57 -11.60 -9.15
C SER A 170 -9.61 -10.44 -10.14
N LEU A 171 -8.46 -9.85 -10.41
CA LEU A 171 -8.30 -8.76 -11.37
C LEU A 171 -7.43 -9.22 -12.53
N GLU A 172 -7.72 -8.71 -13.73
CA GLU A 172 -6.83 -8.87 -14.86
C GLU A 172 -5.51 -8.13 -14.61
N ASN A 173 -4.41 -8.74 -15.03
CA ASN A 173 -3.11 -8.08 -15.00
C ASN A 173 -3.10 -6.92 -16.00
N ARG A 174 -2.94 -5.71 -15.49
CA ARG A 174 -2.88 -4.47 -16.26
C ARG A 174 -1.68 -3.67 -15.87
N ASP A 175 -1.17 -2.90 -16.83
CA ASP A 175 -0.14 -1.91 -16.56
C ASP A 175 -0.79 -0.54 -16.32
N PHE A 176 -0.15 0.25 -15.48
CA PHE A 176 -0.62 1.58 -15.08
C PHE A 176 0.49 2.60 -15.23
N LEU A 177 0.17 3.78 -15.71
CA LEU A 177 0.98 4.96 -15.49
C LEU A 177 0.58 5.57 -14.15
N VAL A 178 1.51 5.71 -13.21
CA VAL A 178 1.29 6.36 -11.91
C VAL A 178 2.13 7.62 -11.85
N ILE A 179 1.52 8.75 -11.51
CA ILE A 179 2.17 10.06 -11.37
C ILE A 179 1.95 10.58 -9.95
N PHE A 180 3.02 10.92 -9.28
CA PHE A 180 3.01 11.64 -8.01
C PHE A 180 3.49 13.08 -8.24
N PRO A 181 2.64 14.10 -8.06
CA PRO A 181 3.00 15.50 -8.32
C PRO A 181 3.87 16.09 -7.21
N ASN A 182 4.49 15.23 -6.39
CA ASN A 182 5.40 15.58 -5.29
C ASN A 182 4.78 16.55 -4.25
N ARG A 183 3.50 16.32 -3.94
CA ARG A 183 2.75 17.01 -2.89
C ARG A 183 2.02 15.99 -2.04
N ALA A 184 2.37 15.89 -0.77
CA ALA A 184 1.64 15.07 0.18
C ALA A 184 0.35 15.80 0.61
N ILE A 185 -0.76 15.07 0.67
CA ILE A 185 -2.02 15.56 1.21
C ILE A 185 -2.28 14.82 2.53
N PRO A 186 -2.42 15.52 3.67
CA PRO A 186 -2.84 14.86 4.89
C PRO A 186 -4.23 14.24 4.72
N THR A 187 -4.34 12.94 4.90
CA THR A 187 -5.61 12.19 4.76
C THR A 187 -6.72 12.80 5.61
N VAL A 188 -6.38 13.27 6.80
CA VAL A 188 -7.30 13.96 7.72
C VAL A 188 -7.96 15.18 7.08
N SER A 189 -7.21 15.97 6.29
CA SER A 189 -7.73 17.17 5.62
C SER A 189 -8.79 16.83 4.57
N ILE A 190 -8.70 15.66 3.94
CA ILE A 190 -9.72 15.19 2.99
C ILE A 190 -10.98 14.75 3.73
N PHE A 191 -10.83 13.88 4.74
CA PHE A 191 -11.97 13.27 5.40
C PHE A 191 -12.76 14.24 6.31
N HIS A 192 -12.13 15.32 6.77
CA HIS A 192 -12.84 16.37 7.55
C HIS A 192 -13.44 17.49 6.69
N ASP A 193 -13.22 17.44 5.39
CA ASP A 193 -13.75 18.47 4.50
C ASP A 193 -15.27 18.42 4.42
N PRO A 194 -15.98 19.55 4.58
CA PRO A 194 -17.44 19.58 4.57
C PRO A 194 -18.06 19.25 3.20
N GLU A 195 -17.31 19.43 2.10
CA GLU A 195 -17.77 19.13 0.74
C GLU A 195 -17.46 17.69 0.32
N LEU A 196 -16.88 16.86 1.19
CA LEU A 196 -16.66 15.45 0.88
C LEU A 196 -18.01 14.73 0.73
N THR A 197 -18.21 14.04 -0.38
CA THR A 197 -19.37 13.12 -0.58
C THR A 197 -19.32 12.03 0.48
N ARG A 198 -20.48 11.76 1.14
CA ARG A 198 -20.57 10.76 2.24
C ARG A 198 -21.74 9.79 2.07
N ASP A 199 -22.43 9.86 0.96
CA ASP A 199 -23.67 9.13 0.67
C ASP A 199 -23.64 8.46 -0.71
N HIS A 200 -22.43 8.11 -1.18
CA HIS A 200 -22.29 7.38 -2.44
C HIS A 200 -23.06 6.06 -2.36
N ALA A 201 -23.84 5.75 -3.40
CA ALA A 201 -24.60 4.51 -3.43
C ALA A 201 -23.63 3.30 -3.46
N PRO A 202 -23.79 2.32 -2.54
CA PRO A 202 -22.94 1.14 -2.55
C PRO A 202 -23.08 0.35 -3.85
N ILE A 203 -21.97 -0.26 -4.28
CA ILE A 203 -21.93 -1.18 -5.41
C ILE A 203 -21.60 -2.59 -4.94
N THR A 204 -21.93 -3.59 -5.76
CA THR A 204 -21.54 -4.99 -5.50
C THR A 204 -20.23 -5.33 -6.22
N ILE A 205 -19.56 -6.40 -5.79
CA ILE A 205 -18.40 -6.95 -6.50
C ILE A 205 -18.73 -7.26 -7.95
N ASP A 206 -19.88 -7.91 -8.20
CA ASP A 206 -20.32 -8.23 -9.57
C ASP A 206 -20.57 -6.96 -10.39
N GLY A 207 -21.15 -5.92 -9.78
CA GLY A 207 -21.34 -4.62 -10.41
C GLY A 207 -20.01 -3.97 -10.80
N PHE A 208 -18.98 -4.07 -9.95
CA PHE A 208 -17.63 -3.62 -10.28
C PHE A 208 -17.02 -4.46 -11.40
N LEU A 209 -17.10 -5.80 -11.32
CA LEU A 209 -16.51 -6.72 -12.30
C LEU A 209 -17.17 -6.61 -13.70
N ALA A 210 -18.44 -6.25 -13.76
CA ALA A 210 -19.15 -6.03 -15.04
C ALA A 210 -18.56 -4.83 -15.82
N SER A 211 -17.96 -3.84 -15.12
CA SER A 211 -17.42 -2.63 -15.75
C SER A 211 -16.24 -2.06 -14.94
N PRO A 212 -15.12 -2.78 -14.79
CA PRO A 212 -14.08 -2.45 -13.84
C PRO A 212 -13.30 -1.17 -14.15
N LEU A 213 -13.48 -0.59 -15.34
CA LEU A 213 -12.78 0.63 -15.76
C LEU A 213 -13.72 1.81 -16.03
N SER A 214 -15.04 1.58 -16.14
CA SER A 214 -16.02 2.62 -16.42
C SER A 214 -16.67 3.12 -15.14
N ASN A 215 -16.94 4.44 -15.09
CA ASN A 215 -17.63 5.12 -13.98
C ASN A 215 -17.00 4.92 -12.60
N GLN A 216 -15.69 4.67 -12.54
CA GLN A 216 -14.97 4.48 -11.29
C GLN A 216 -14.57 5.85 -10.73
N ILE A 217 -15.26 6.27 -9.68
CA ILE A 217 -15.08 7.58 -9.04
C ILE A 217 -14.24 7.40 -7.78
N ASN A 218 -13.46 8.43 -7.47
CA ASN A 218 -12.83 8.60 -6.16
C ASN A 218 -13.47 9.84 -5.51
N ASP A 219 -14.31 9.66 -4.50
CA ASP A 219 -15.02 10.74 -3.82
C ASP A 219 -14.08 11.75 -3.14
N CYS A 220 -12.86 11.34 -2.80
CA CYS A 220 -11.84 12.23 -2.28
C CYS A 220 -11.24 13.16 -3.34
N GLN A 221 -11.39 12.85 -4.64
CA GLN A 221 -10.67 13.55 -5.71
C GLN A 221 -11.09 15.03 -5.86
N ALA A 222 -12.38 15.32 -5.75
CA ALA A 222 -12.87 16.71 -5.88
C ALA A 222 -12.29 17.59 -4.76
N VAL A 223 -12.32 17.11 -3.53
CA VAL A 223 -11.71 17.80 -2.38
C VAL A 223 -10.20 17.95 -2.56
N ALA A 224 -9.53 16.88 -2.97
CA ALA A 224 -8.07 16.89 -3.19
C ALA A 224 -7.67 17.92 -4.25
N MET A 225 -8.39 18.01 -5.39
CA MET A 225 -8.12 19.02 -6.43
C MET A 225 -8.29 20.46 -5.93
N ARG A 226 -9.19 20.68 -4.98
CA ARG A 226 -9.43 22.01 -4.40
C ARG A 226 -8.32 22.43 -3.44
N ILE A 227 -7.87 21.52 -2.57
CA ILE A 227 -6.83 21.83 -1.57
C ILE A 227 -5.40 21.66 -2.10
N CYS A 228 -5.21 20.93 -3.19
CA CYS A 228 -3.93 20.65 -3.84
C CYS A 228 -4.12 20.72 -5.37
N PRO A 229 -3.97 21.92 -5.98
CA PRO A 229 -4.17 22.10 -7.43
C PRO A 229 -3.28 21.21 -8.30
N GLU A 230 -2.16 20.75 -7.77
CA GLU A 230 -1.23 19.84 -8.46
C GLU A 230 -1.88 18.50 -8.80
N VAL A 231 -2.90 18.06 -8.04
CA VAL A 231 -3.69 16.88 -8.38
C VAL A 231 -4.44 17.09 -9.70
N LYS A 232 -5.11 18.24 -9.85
CA LYS A 232 -5.78 18.59 -11.09
C LYS A 232 -4.81 18.67 -12.26
N GLN A 233 -3.67 19.33 -12.05
CA GLN A 233 -2.61 19.46 -13.06
C GLN A 233 -2.12 18.06 -13.51
N ALA A 234 -1.94 17.12 -12.57
CA ALA A 234 -1.52 15.77 -12.89
C ALA A 234 -2.59 14.99 -13.68
N LEU A 235 -3.87 15.12 -13.31
CA LEU A 235 -4.98 14.53 -14.05
C LEU A 235 -5.07 15.07 -15.49
N ASP A 236 -4.98 16.39 -15.64
CA ASP A 236 -5.01 17.08 -16.95
C ASP A 236 -3.80 16.64 -17.81
N TRP A 237 -2.60 16.58 -17.21
CA TRP A 237 -1.38 16.16 -17.91
C TRP A 237 -1.51 14.70 -18.41
N VAL A 238 -1.96 13.76 -17.57
CA VAL A 238 -2.17 12.37 -17.98
C VAL A 238 -3.23 12.26 -19.06
N SER A 239 -4.34 13.02 -18.96
CA SER A 239 -5.40 13.03 -19.98
C SER A 239 -4.90 13.49 -21.34
N GLN A 240 -4.00 14.49 -21.38
CA GLN A 240 -3.39 14.99 -22.61
C GLN A 240 -2.34 14.00 -23.16
N ALA A 241 -1.55 13.41 -22.30
CA ALA A 241 -0.48 12.47 -22.67
C ALA A 241 -1.03 11.12 -23.17
N LEU A 242 -2.14 10.68 -22.58
CA LEU A 242 -2.82 9.41 -22.86
C LEU A 242 -4.32 9.65 -23.14
N PRO A 243 -4.68 10.18 -24.31
CA PRO A 243 -6.09 10.43 -24.67
C PRO A 243 -6.95 9.17 -24.53
N GLY A 244 -8.10 9.30 -23.87
CA GLY A 244 -9.03 8.19 -23.62
C GLY A 244 -8.71 7.33 -22.39
N SER A 245 -7.64 7.61 -21.63
CA SER A 245 -7.21 6.79 -20.48
C SER A 245 -8.03 6.97 -19.20
N ALA A 246 -8.87 8.00 -19.09
CA ALA A 246 -9.67 8.32 -17.90
C ALA A 246 -8.88 8.26 -16.59
N PRO A 247 -7.87 9.15 -16.38
CA PRO A 247 -7.05 9.12 -15.19
C PRO A 247 -7.82 9.48 -13.93
N ARG A 248 -7.39 8.94 -12.79
CA ARG A 248 -8.01 9.19 -11.48
C ARG A 248 -7.00 9.16 -10.35
N MET A 249 -7.38 9.71 -9.22
CA MET A 249 -6.55 9.75 -8.03
C MET A 249 -6.62 8.44 -7.25
N SER A 250 -5.52 8.01 -6.65
CA SER A 250 -5.46 6.86 -5.74
C SER A 250 -5.60 7.30 -4.28
N GLY A 251 -6.47 6.65 -3.53
CA GLY A 251 -6.67 6.93 -2.10
C GLY A 251 -7.09 8.37 -1.84
N SER A 252 -6.53 8.97 -0.80
CA SER A 252 -6.70 10.40 -0.48
C SER A 252 -5.74 11.31 -1.27
N GLY A 253 -5.01 10.75 -2.21
CA GLY A 253 -4.05 11.50 -3.04
C GLY A 253 -2.66 11.58 -2.43
N SER A 254 -1.78 12.30 -3.12
CA SER A 254 -1.99 13.07 -4.36
C SER A 254 -1.71 12.30 -5.65
N SER A 255 -1.26 11.04 -5.60
CA SER A 255 -0.97 10.30 -6.83
C SER A 255 -2.19 10.11 -7.68
N VAL A 256 -1.99 10.29 -8.99
CA VAL A 256 -2.98 9.95 -10.02
C VAL A 256 -2.48 8.77 -10.85
N PHE A 257 -3.39 8.01 -11.42
CA PHE A 257 -3.02 6.89 -12.28
C PHE A 257 -3.97 6.76 -13.46
N ALA A 258 -3.47 6.14 -14.51
CA ALA A 258 -4.25 5.72 -15.66
C ALA A 258 -3.92 4.28 -16.02
N VAL A 259 -4.93 3.53 -16.46
CA VAL A 259 -4.73 2.19 -17.05
C VAL A 259 -4.11 2.37 -18.43
N LEU A 260 -3.07 1.61 -18.72
CA LEU A 260 -2.42 1.62 -20.03
C LEU A 260 -3.13 0.65 -20.98
N ASP A 261 -3.30 1.09 -22.23
CA ASP A 261 -3.65 0.16 -23.31
C ASP A 261 -2.47 -0.79 -23.52
N PRO A 262 -2.68 -2.12 -23.59
CA PRO A 262 -1.61 -3.09 -23.86
C PRO A 262 -0.83 -2.83 -25.16
N LYS A 263 -1.41 -2.05 -26.08
CA LYS A 263 -0.78 -1.63 -27.33
C LYS A 263 0.04 -0.35 -27.22
N THR A 264 0.08 0.27 -26.03
CA THR A 264 0.86 1.52 -25.85
C THR A 264 2.34 1.22 -26.02
N ASP A 265 2.95 1.94 -26.94
CA ASP A 265 4.37 1.80 -27.26
C ASP A 265 5.26 2.15 -26.05
N SER A 266 6.22 1.29 -25.74
CA SER A 266 7.19 1.49 -24.64
C SER A 266 8.05 2.74 -24.84
N VAL A 267 8.45 3.06 -26.05
CA VAL A 267 9.21 4.29 -26.37
C VAL A 267 8.38 5.52 -26.07
N LYS A 268 7.06 5.47 -26.40
CA LYS A 268 6.13 6.56 -26.04
C LYS A 268 6.07 6.74 -24.52
N LEU A 269 6.01 5.65 -23.74
CA LEU A 269 5.95 5.71 -22.27
C LEU A 269 7.25 6.26 -21.68
N GLU A 270 8.41 5.86 -22.19
CA GLU A 270 9.70 6.40 -21.79
C GLU A 270 9.79 7.91 -22.04
N ASN A 271 9.38 8.36 -23.25
CA ASN A 271 9.36 9.79 -23.59
C ASN A 271 8.40 10.58 -22.69
N LEU A 272 7.25 10.00 -22.33
CA LEU A 272 6.31 10.60 -21.38
C LEU A 272 6.97 10.79 -20.01
N LEU A 273 7.62 9.76 -19.48
CA LEU A 273 8.31 9.85 -18.18
C LEU A 273 9.46 10.89 -18.19
N GLN A 274 10.16 11.04 -19.31
CA GLN A 274 11.19 12.07 -19.47
C GLN A 274 10.62 13.47 -19.58
N SER A 275 9.38 13.63 -20.05
CA SER A 275 8.70 14.93 -20.21
C SER A 275 7.91 15.38 -18.99
N LEU A 276 8.02 14.66 -17.87
CA LEU A 276 7.32 15.02 -16.63
C LEU A 276 7.70 16.43 -16.15
N PRO A 277 6.76 17.20 -15.62
CA PRO A 277 7.06 18.47 -14.96
C PRO A 277 8.12 18.31 -13.87
N LYS A 278 8.97 19.33 -13.73
CA LYS A 278 10.08 19.30 -12.75
C LYS A 278 9.57 19.00 -11.34
N GLY A 279 10.19 18.01 -10.72
CA GLY A 279 9.87 17.57 -9.35
C GLY A 279 8.77 16.52 -9.27
N TRP A 280 8.06 16.23 -10.36
CA TRP A 280 7.10 15.12 -10.36
C TRP A 280 7.82 13.78 -10.47
N ILE A 281 7.20 12.74 -9.94
CA ILE A 281 7.70 11.37 -10.03
C ILE A 281 6.66 10.55 -10.80
N GLY A 282 7.09 9.86 -11.84
CA GLY A 282 6.24 8.98 -12.64
C GLY A 282 6.83 7.61 -12.79
N ARG A 283 5.97 6.60 -12.84
CA ARG A 283 6.39 5.22 -13.08
C ARG A 283 5.32 4.46 -13.86
N VAL A 284 5.75 3.65 -14.80
CA VAL A 284 4.93 2.57 -15.36
C VAL A 284 5.05 1.38 -14.44
N VAL A 285 3.92 0.85 -14.00
CA VAL A 285 3.85 -0.25 -13.03
C VAL A 285 2.88 -1.31 -13.49
N ARG A 286 3.12 -2.54 -13.08
CA ARG A 286 2.22 -3.67 -13.34
C ARG A 286 1.38 -4.00 -12.13
N GLY A 287 0.11 -4.35 -12.34
CA GLY A 287 -0.74 -4.95 -11.33
C GLY A 287 -0.19 -6.30 -10.88
N LEU A 288 -0.20 -6.54 -9.57
CA LEU A 288 0.18 -7.81 -8.97
C LEU A 288 -1.06 -8.52 -8.44
N ASN A 289 -1.09 -9.85 -8.51
CA ASN A 289 -2.16 -10.66 -7.91
C ASN A 289 -1.85 -11.10 -6.49
N LYS A 290 -0.56 -11.09 -6.10
CA LYS A 290 -0.10 -11.50 -4.76
C LYS A 290 0.97 -10.56 -4.24
N ASN A 291 0.95 -10.34 -2.94
CA ASN A 291 1.96 -9.55 -2.25
C ASN A 291 3.32 -10.29 -2.27
N PRO A 292 4.35 -9.71 -2.90
CA PRO A 292 5.67 -10.30 -2.99
C PRO A 292 6.38 -10.44 -1.63
N ALA A 293 5.92 -9.77 -0.57
CA ALA A 293 6.45 -9.96 0.78
C ALA A 293 6.32 -11.40 1.29
N TYR A 294 5.42 -12.20 0.72
CA TYR A 294 5.31 -13.63 1.03
C TYR A 294 6.33 -14.51 0.27
N ASN A 295 7.02 -13.95 -0.73
CA ASN A 295 8.14 -14.61 -1.40
C ASN A 295 9.44 -14.27 -0.65
N LEU A 296 9.58 -14.79 0.56
CA LEU A 296 10.70 -14.47 1.46
C LEU A 296 12.02 -14.88 0.83
N ILE A 297 12.93 -13.92 0.66
CA ILE A 297 14.29 -14.16 0.19
C ILE A 297 15.19 -14.26 1.42
N SER A 298 15.75 -15.46 1.67
CA SER A 298 16.83 -15.60 2.65
C SER A 298 18.09 -14.98 2.03
N SER A 299 18.64 -13.98 2.70
CA SER A 299 19.99 -13.53 2.41
C SER A 299 20.93 -14.38 3.29
N ASP A 300 21.67 -15.27 2.64
CA ASP A 300 22.75 -16.05 3.28
C ASP A 300 23.89 -15.12 3.71
#